data_0a131457e0fe3163be470aa59727b92c
#
_entry.id   0a131457e0fe3163be470aa59727b92c
#
_cell.length_a   1.000
_cell.length_b   1.000
_cell.length_c   1.000
_cell.angle_alpha   90.00
_cell.angle_beta   90.00
_cell.angle_gamma   90.00
#
_symmetry.space_group_name_H-M   'P 1'
#
loop_
_entity.id
_entity.type
_entity.pdbx_description
1 polymer ?
#
loop_
_entity_poly.entity_id
_entity_poly.type
_entity_poly.pdbx_seq_one_letter_code
_entity_poly.pdbx_strand_id
1 'polypeptide(L)'
;MKKKDIIEGKIIKTEFPNKGTFICEDQKVTVKGVIDGQTIKGQVTKKRKSGCVVRLLDVLEKSPLEDAKPVCPHFGICGGCFYQTVSYENQLKIKEGMVRDLLKDYVNDDIWEEIKGSPKVHGYRNKMEFSFGDEVKDGPLALGMHKKNTFHDIVNITDCQIVDNDYNLIVKCALNIAQQMELPFYHKMRHEGYFRHLVVRRAESSGDILVNIVTTSQAEADLTKLRDALLELPLSGKIIGILHTTNDSLADVVQADKIDILYGQDYFYEEILGLKFKISPFSFFQTNTLGAEVLYKTARDFVGETKDKVIFDLYSGTGTIAQMLAPVAKKVVGVEIVEEAVEAAKVNAELNGLDNCEFIAGDVLKVVDELEDKPDFIVLDPPRDGIHPKAIQKIIDFGVEQMVYISCKPTSLARDLEVFEAAGYKVKRATAVDQFPNTVHIESIVLIQKINI
;
A
#
# COMPACT_ATOMS: atom_id res chain seq x y z
N MET A 1 -27.72 -22.98 -12.72
CA MET A 1 -26.24 -23.01 -12.70
C MET A 1 -25.72 -24.01 -11.68
N LYS A 2 -24.71 -24.83 -12.02
CA LYS A 2 -24.03 -25.82 -11.14
C LYS A 2 -22.55 -25.44 -11.00
N LYS A 3 -21.87 -25.99 -9.98
CA LYS A 3 -20.41 -25.84 -9.82
C LYS A 3 -19.71 -26.42 -11.05
N LYS A 4 -18.70 -25.74 -11.58
CA LYS A 4 -17.92 -25.99 -12.81
C LYS A 4 -18.63 -25.59 -14.12
N ASP A 5 -19.91 -25.18 -14.12
CA ASP A 5 -20.52 -24.64 -15.32
C ASP A 5 -19.71 -23.44 -15.84
N ILE A 6 -19.62 -23.33 -17.16
CA ILE A 6 -19.06 -22.17 -17.84
C ILE A 6 -20.23 -21.27 -18.20
N ILE A 7 -20.13 -20.01 -17.84
CA ILE A 7 -21.16 -19.01 -18.11
C ILE A 7 -20.54 -17.75 -18.68
N GLU A 8 -21.33 -16.99 -19.42
CA GLU A 8 -20.96 -15.71 -19.99
C GLU A 8 -21.94 -14.63 -19.53
N GLY A 9 -21.49 -13.40 -19.46
CA GLY A 9 -22.35 -12.29 -19.10
C GLY A 9 -21.64 -10.96 -19.09
N LYS A 10 -22.44 -9.90 -19.26
CA LYS A 10 -21.96 -8.52 -19.23
C LYS A 10 -21.97 -7.96 -17.81
N ILE A 11 -20.85 -7.44 -17.36
CA ILE A 11 -20.72 -6.79 -16.06
C ILE A 11 -21.56 -5.51 -16.03
N ILE A 12 -22.49 -5.44 -15.10
CA ILE A 12 -23.41 -4.31 -14.92
C ILE A 12 -22.99 -3.34 -13.84
N LYS A 13 -22.16 -3.80 -12.90
CA LYS A 13 -21.65 -3.00 -11.80
C LYS A 13 -20.38 -3.64 -11.22
N THR A 14 -19.38 -2.82 -10.88
CA THR A 14 -18.22 -3.21 -10.06
C THR A 14 -18.26 -2.51 -8.71
N GLU A 15 -17.95 -3.28 -7.67
CA GLU A 15 -17.77 -2.82 -6.29
C GLU A 15 -16.30 -2.94 -5.90
N PHE A 16 -15.84 -2.16 -4.93
CA PHE A 16 -14.47 -2.23 -4.43
C PHE A 16 -14.13 -3.61 -3.82
N PRO A 17 -12.94 -4.15 -4.07
CA PRO A 17 -11.96 -3.83 -5.11
C PRO A 17 -12.20 -4.67 -6.39
N ASN A 18 -12.83 -4.06 -7.40
CA ASN A 18 -13.08 -4.67 -8.73
C ASN A 18 -13.81 -6.03 -8.68
N LYS A 19 -14.85 -6.09 -7.89
CA LYS A 19 -15.76 -7.21 -7.79
C LYS A 19 -16.99 -6.91 -8.62
N GLY A 20 -17.03 -7.48 -9.83
CA GLY A 20 -18.14 -7.29 -10.78
C GLY A 20 -19.36 -8.16 -10.48
N THR A 21 -20.49 -7.66 -10.91
CA THR A 21 -21.79 -8.35 -10.79
C THR A 21 -22.50 -8.34 -12.13
N PHE A 22 -23.16 -9.43 -12.48
CA PHE A 22 -24.13 -9.55 -13.58
C PHE A 22 -25.25 -10.54 -13.22
N ILE A 23 -26.31 -10.57 -14.02
CA ILE A 23 -27.42 -11.49 -13.85
C ILE A 23 -27.34 -12.58 -14.92
N CYS A 24 -27.48 -13.84 -14.50
CA CYS A 24 -27.55 -15.00 -15.38
C CYS A 24 -28.61 -15.98 -14.83
N GLU A 25 -29.57 -16.42 -15.66
CA GLU A 25 -30.69 -17.28 -15.23
C GLU A 25 -31.38 -16.73 -13.95
N ASP A 26 -31.68 -15.44 -13.92
CA ASP A 26 -32.30 -14.73 -12.78
C ASP A 26 -31.51 -14.81 -11.45
N GLN A 27 -30.23 -15.20 -11.51
CA GLN A 27 -29.35 -15.26 -10.33
C GLN A 27 -28.25 -14.22 -10.42
N LYS A 28 -27.95 -13.58 -9.27
CA LYS A 28 -26.81 -12.68 -9.14
C LYS A 28 -25.51 -13.48 -9.24
N VAL A 29 -24.67 -13.11 -10.19
CA VAL A 29 -23.32 -13.67 -10.39
C VAL A 29 -22.29 -12.65 -9.97
N THR A 30 -21.29 -13.10 -9.23
CA THR A 30 -20.18 -12.27 -8.76
C THR A 30 -18.86 -12.81 -9.28
N VAL A 31 -18.02 -11.94 -9.80
CA VAL A 31 -16.68 -12.24 -10.32
C VAL A 31 -15.68 -11.19 -9.84
N LYS A 32 -14.43 -11.57 -9.59
CA LYS A 32 -13.35 -10.65 -9.22
C LYS A 32 -12.48 -10.31 -10.43
N GLY A 33 -11.89 -9.11 -10.41
CA GLY A 33 -10.90 -8.68 -11.38
C GLY A 33 -11.50 -8.33 -12.74
N VAL A 34 -12.60 -7.57 -12.74
CA VAL A 34 -13.32 -7.10 -13.93
C VAL A 34 -13.64 -5.61 -13.83
N ILE A 35 -14.04 -5.02 -14.94
CA ILE A 35 -14.44 -3.61 -15.09
C ILE A 35 -15.88 -3.57 -15.59
N ASP A 36 -16.65 -2.55 -15.22
CA ASP A 36 -18.01 -2.31 -15.70
C ASP A 36 -18.06 -2.31 -17.22
N GLY A 37 -19.09 -2.97 -17.76
CA GLY A 37 -19.32 -3.05 -19.18
C GLY A 37 -18.54 -4.15 -19.93
N GLN A 38 -17.59 -4.85 -19.28
CA GLN A 38 -16.93 -6.02 -19.87
C GLN A 38 -17.94 -7.16 -20.07
N THR A 39 -17.89 -7.86 -21.20
CA THR A 39 -18.50 -9.18 -21.36
C THR A 39 -17.46 -10.25 -21.05
N ILE A 40 -17.76 -11.13 -20.10
CA ILE A 40 -16.78 -12.10 -19.59
C ILE A 40 -17.27 -13.54 -19.75
N LYS A 41 -16.31 -14.45 -19.82
CA LYS A 41 -16.47 -15.89 -19.66
C LYS A 41 -15.89 -16.31 -18.33
N GLY A 42 -16.64 -17.09 -17.55
CA GLY A 42 -16.17 -17.53 -16.25
C GLY A 42 -16.71 -18.88 -15.84
N GLN A 43 -16.04 -19.50 -14.87
CA GLN A 43 -16.40 -20.79 -14.31
C GLN A 43 -17.02 -20.65 -12.91
N VAL A 44 -18.19 -21.25 -12.70
CA VAL A 44 -18.85 -21.27 -11.39
C VAL A 44 -18.00 -22.07 -10.39
N THR A 45 -17.53 -21.37 -9.34
CA THR A 45 -16.72 -21.97 -8.26
C THR A 45 -17.52 -22.25 -7.00
N LYS A 46 -18.47 -21.37 -6.66
CA LYS A 46 -19.36 -21.51 -5.48
C LYS A 46 -20.78 -21.12 -5.83
N LYS A 47 -21.74 -21.88 -5.31
CA LYS A 47 -23.17 -21.54 -5.32
C LYS A 47 -23.59 -21.16 -3.90
N ARG A 48 -24.33 -20.05 -3.77
CA ARG A 48 -24.91 -19.54 -2.53
C ARG A 48 -26.42 -19.36 -2.70
N LYS A 49 -27.17 -19.19 -1.61
CA LYS A 49 -28.60 -18.85 -1.68
C LYS A 49 -28.83 -17.53 -2.43
N SER A 50 -27.91 -16.57 -2.30
CA SER A 50 -27.97 -15.23 -2.90
C SER A 50 -27.35 -15.13 -4.30
N GLY A 51 -26.92 -16.24 -4.93
CA GLY A 51 -26.30 -16.22 -6.26
C GLY A 51 -25.05 -17.10 -6.39
N CYS A 52 -24.26 -16.88 -7.41
CA CYS A 52 -23.06 -17.65 -7.73
C CYS A 52 -21.78 -16.81 -7.67
N VAL A 53 -20.67 -17.46 -7.30
CA VAL A 53 -19.33 -16.88 -7.43
C VAL A 53 -18.62 -17.55 -8.58
N VAL A 54 -18.01 -16.76 -9.44
CA VAL A 54 -17.38 -17.19 -10.68
C VAL A 54 -15.89 -16.80 -10.64
N ARG A 55 -15.05 -17.69 -11.15
CA ARG A 55 -13.67 -17.40 -11.50
C ARG A 55 -13.61 -16.92 -12.94
N LEU A 56 -13.04 -15.74 -13.17
CA LEU A 56 -12.81 -15.21 -14.52
C LEU A 56 -11.91 -16.16 -15.30
N LEU A 57 -12.33 -16.51 -16.50
CA LEU A 57 -11.54 -17.28 -17.47
C LEU A 57 -11.04 -16.37 -18.59
N ASP A 58 -11.93 -15.54 -19.14
CA ASP A 58 -11.61 -14.66 -20.26
C ASP A 58 -12.48 -13.40 -20.26
N VAL A 59 -12.01 -12.35 -20.91
CA VAL A 59 -12.75 -11.13 -21.24
C VAL A 59 -13.07 -11.20 -22.74
N LEU A 60 -14.31 -11.49 -23.08
CA LEU A 60 -14.77 -11.66 -24.46
C LEU A 60 -14.91 -10.31 -25.19
N GLU A 61 -15.39 -9.30 -24.45
CA GLU A 61 -15.52 -7.92 -24.94
C GLU A 61 -14.99 -6.97 -23.87
N LYS A 62 -14.16 -6.02 -24.31
CA LYS A 62 -13.64 -4.98 -23.45
C LYS A 62 -14.73 -4.01 -23.00
N SER A 63 -14.53 -3.38 -21.86
CA SER A 63 -15.33 -2.24 -21.43
C SER A 63 -15.08 -1.03 -22.34
N PRO A 64 -16.08 -0.18 -22.58
CA PRO A 64 -15.86 1.13 -23.19
C PRO A 64 -14.88 2.02 -22.43
N LEU A 65 -14.65 1.74 -21.14
CA LEU A 65 -13.67 2.45 -20.30
C LEU A 65 -12.22 2.00 -20.56
N GLU A 66 -12.01 0.89 -21.29
CA GLU A 66 -10.68 0.38 -21.65
C GLU A 66 -10.17 1.04 -22.93
N ASP A 67 -9.81 2.29 -22.82
CA ASP A 67 -9.44 3.23 -23.89
C ASP A 67 -7.91 3.40 -24.06
N ALA A 68 -7.10 2.66 -23.29
CA ALA A 68 -5.65 2.71 -23.31
C ALA A 68 -5.02 1.39 -23.75
N LYS A 69 -3.76 1.46 -24.18
CA LYS A 69 -2.93 0.27 -24.44
C LYS A 69 -1.95 0.07 -23.28
N PRO A 70 -1.82 -1.16 -22.75
CA PRO A 70 -0.81 -1.45 -21.72
C PRO A 70 0.59 -1.16 -22.25
N VAL A 71 1.40 -0.49 -21.45
CA VAL A 71 2.82 -0.23 -21.75
C VAL A 71 3.74 -1.27 -21.11
N CYS A 72 3.30 -1.90 -20.01
CA CYS A 72 4.07 -2.93 -19.31
C CYS A 72 3.94 -4.29 -20.03
N PRO A 73 5.05 -4.94 -20.43
CA PRO A 73 5.02 -6.24 -21.11
C PRO A 73 4.49 -7.37 -20.22
N HIS A 74 4.49 -7.17 -18.89
CA HIS A 74 4.01 -8.15 -17.91
C HIS A 74 2.54 -7.97 -17.54
N PHE A 75 1.84 -6.98 -18.13
CA PHE A 75 0.42 -6.74 -17.83
C PHE A 75 -0.44 -7.95 -18.18
N GLY A 76 -1.36 -8.30 -17.28
CA GLY A 76 -2.21 -9.48 -17.41
C GLY A 76 -1.59 -10.79 -16.87
N ILE A 77 -0.26 -10.88 -16.79
CA ILE A 77 0.46 -12.05 -16.23
C ILE A 77 0.89 -11.74 -14.79
N CYS A 78 1.56 -10.60 -14.57
CA CYS A 78 1.94 -10.11 -13.25
C CYS A 78 0.71 -9.70 -12.44
N GLY A 79 0.69 -10.00 -11.14
CA GLY A 79 -0.39 -9.66 -10.22
C GLY A 79 -0.42 -8.19 -9.74
N GLY A 80 0.55 -7.35 -10.12
CA GLY A 80 0.73 -6.02 -9.57
C GLY A 80 -0.26 -4.97 -10.10
N CYS A 81 -0.43 -4.87 -11.43
CA CYS A 81 -1.28 -3.85 -12.06
C CYS A 81 -2.60 -4.42 -12.52
N PHE A 82 -3.63 -3.57 -12.52
CA PHE A 82 -4.97 -3.95 -12.95
C PHE A 82 -5.54 -3.06 -14.07
N TYR A 83 -5.22 -1.76 -14.10
CA TYR A 83 -5.89 -0.77 -14.95
C TYR A 83 -5.09 -0.28 -16.15
N GLN A 84 -4.02 -0.94 -16.60
CA GLN A 84 -3.22 -0.42 -17.73
C GLN A 84 -3.95 -0.38 -19.08
N THR A 85 -5.13 -0.99 -19.20
CA THR A 85 -6.01 -0.85 -20.37
C THR A 85 -6.93 0.36 -20.29
N VAL A 86 -6.89 1.11 -19.18
CA VAL A 86 -7.77 2.22 -18.86
C VAL A 86 -6.94 3.49 -18.73
N SER A 87 -7.33 4.58 -19.40
CA SER A 87 -6.68 5.90 -19.23
C SER A 87 -6.72 6.34 -17.78
N TYR A 88 -5.76 7.15 -17.37
CA TYR A 88 -5.67 7.55 -15.96
C TYR A 88 -6.91 8.33 -15.49
N GLU A 89 -7.47 9.16 -16.35
CA GLU A 89 -8.73 9.86 -16.06
C GLU A 89 -9.88 8.88 -15.77
N ASN A 90 -10.02 7.83 -16.58
CA ASN A 90 -11.05 6.81 -16.36
C ASN A 90 -10.72 5.92 -15.15
N GLN A 91 -9.44 5.68 -14.81
CA GLN A 91 -9.08 5.01 -13.55
C GLN A 91 -9.58 5.80 -12.33
N LEU A 92 -9.40 7.12 -12.33
CA LEU A 92 -9.89 8.00 -11.26
C LEU A 92 -11.41 7.93 -11.14
N LYS A 93 -12.15 8.04 -12.25
CA LYS A 93 -13.61 7.92 -12.25
C LYS A 93 -14.11 6.58 -11.69
N ILE A 94 -13.46 5.47 -12.09
CA ILE A 94 -13.81 4.13 -11.60
C ILE A 94 -13.58 4.02 -10.09
N LYS A 95 -12.41 4.47 -9.62
CA LYS A 95 -12.04 4.41 -8.20
C LYS A 95 -12.94 5.32 -7.36
N GLU A 96 -13.19 6.55 -7.81
CA GLU A 96 -14.10 7.47 -7.17
C GLU A 96 -15.51 6.90 -7.04
N GLY A 97 -16.07 6.37 -8.13
CA GLY A 97 -17.39 5.74 -8.13
C GLY A 97 -17.50 4.59 -7.13
N MET A 98 -16.47 3.73 -7.04
CA MET A 98 -16.46 2.63 -6.09
C MET A 98 -16.40 3.11 -4.62
N VAL A 99 -15.63 4.17 -4.32
CA VAL A 99 -15.55 4.73 -2.96
C VAL A 99 -16.86 5.41 -2.58
N ARG A 100 -17.43 6.23 -3.47
CA ARG A 100 -18.74 6.90 -3.26
C ARG A 100 -19.85 5.90 -3.04
N ASP A 101 -19.89 4.81 -3.80
CA ASP A 101 -20.87 3.73 -3.62
C ASP A 101 -20.78 3.07 -2.23
N LEU A 102 -19.56 2.90 -1.70
CA LEU A 102 -19.36 2.37 -0.35
C LEU A 102 -19.78 3.34 0.75
N LEU A 103 -19.57 4.63 0.52
CA LEU A 103 -19.83 5.68 1.50
C LEU A 103 -21.18 6.39 1.31
N LYS A 104 -22.03 5.94 0.39
CA LYS A 104 -23.29 6.58 -0.01
C LYS A 104 -24.28 6.88 1.13
N ASP A 105 -24.22 6.10 2.21
CA ASP A 105 -25.10 6.27 3.37
C ASP A 105 -24.57 7.39 4.31
N TYR A 106 -23.31 7.80 4.14
CA TYR A 106 -22.61 8.82 4.95
C TYR A 106 -22.27 10.08 4.19
N VAL A 107 -22.19 10.03 2.85
CA VAL A 107 -21.65 11.06 1.98
C VAL A 107 -22.60 11.33 0.82
N ASN A 108 -22.96 12.60 0.60
CA ASN A 108 -23.70 13.09 -0.55
C ASN A 108 -22.80 13.97 -1.44
N ASP A 109 -23.37 14.57 -2.51
CA ASP A 109 -22.63 15.39 -3.45
C ASP A 109 -22.10 16.70 -2.82
N ASP A 110 -22.75 17.23 -1.79
CA ASP A 110 -22.31 18.47 -1.11
C ASP A 110 -21.10 18.22 -0.19
N ILE A 111 -20.92 16.99 0.26
CA ILE A 111 -19.84 16.57 1.19
C ILE A 111 -18.64 16.04 0.41
N TRP A 112 -18.88 15.44 -0.76
CA TRP A 112 -17.83 14.82 -1.56
C TRP A 112 -17.03 15.87 -2.33
N GLU A 113 -15.72 15.82 -2.13
CA GLU A 113 -14.76 16.58 -2.92
C GLU A 113 -14.15 15.67 -3.99
N GLU A 114 -13.84 16.23 -5.17
CA GLU A 114 -13.27 15.53 -6.29
C GLU A 114 -12.04 14.69 -5.90
N ILE A 115 -11.95 13.49 -6.44
CA ILE A 115 -10.81 12.61 -6.25
C ILE A 115 -9.50 13.28 -6.70
N LYS A 116 -8.45 13.09 -5.92
CA LYS A 116 -7.12 13.63 -6.23
C LYS A 116 -6.24 12.55 -6.84
N GLY A 117 -5.67 12.85 -7.99
CA GLY A 117 -4.76 11.96 -8.69
C GLY A 117 -3.32 12.04 -8.17
N SER A 118 -2.55 10.99 -8.47
CA SER A 118 -1.09 11.00 -8.27
C SER A 118 -0.41 11.90 -9.30
N PRO A 119 0.60 12.70 -8.90
CA PRO A 119 1.37 13.51 -9.84
C PRO A 119 2.16 12.70 -10.89
N LYS A 120 2.51 11.46 -10.57
CA LYS A 120 3.13 10.49 -11.49
C LYS A 120 2.24 9.26 -11.61
N VAL A 121 2.04 8.77 -12.85
CA VAL A 121 1.28 7.54 -13.15
C VAL A 121 2.23 6.35 -13.39
N HIS A 122 3.46 6.63 -13.78
CA HIS A 122 4.54 5.69 -14.00
C HIS A 122 5.77 6.11 -13.20
N GLY A 123 6.64 5.16 -12.86
CA GLY A 123 7.87 5.42 -12.11
C GLY A 123 7.66 6.03 -10.73
N TYR A 124 6.47 5.91 -10.17
CA TYR A 124 6.12 6.57 -8.91
C TYR A 124 6.52 5.77 -7.66
N ARG A 125 6.66 4.44 -7.82
CA ARG A 125 6.83 3.55 -6.68
C ARG A 125 8.28 3.52 -6.19
N ASN A 126 8.50 3.96 -4.97
CA ASN A 126 9.81 4.17 -4.36
C ASN A 126 10.32 2.98 -3.51
N LYS A 127 9.51 1.91 -3.33
CA LYS A 127 9.90 0.65 -2.69
C LYS A 127 9.29 -0.52 -3.44
N MET A 128 10.13 -1.51 -3.76
CA MET A 128 9.68 -2.76 -4.35
C MET A 128 10.36 -3.94 -3.70
N GLU A 129 9.59 -4.97 -3.44
CA GLU A 129 10.03 -6.26 -2.94
C GLU A 129 9.81 -7.30 -4.04
N PHE A 130 10.90 -7.71 -4.68
CA PHE A 130 10.87 -8.77 -5.69
C PHE A 130 11.14 -10.11 -5.01
N SER A 131 10.43 -11.15 -5.40
CA SER A 131 10.60 -12.50 -4.86
C SER A 131 11.46 -13.34 -5.80
N PHE A 132 12.35 -14.13 -5.23
CA PHE A 132 12.99 -15.25 -5.93
C PHE A 132 12.02 -16.44 -5.97
N GLY A 133 12.05 -17.19 -7.06
CA GLY A 133 11.18 -18.35 -7.28
C GLY A 133 11.41 -18.99 -8.62
N ASP A 134 10.38 -19.63 -9.15
CA ASP A 134 10.33 -20.14 -10.52
C ASP A 134 9.05 -19.68 -11.25
N GLU A 135 9.11 -19.56 -12.55
CA GLU A 135 7.96 -19.18 -13.38
C GLU A 135 7.05 -20.38 -13.66
N VAL A 136 7.64 -21.55 -13.70
CA VAL A 136 6.99 -22.84 -13.80
C VAL A 136 7.70 -23.80 -12.82
N LYS A 137 6.97 -24.71 -12.24
CA LYS A 137 7.50 -25.67 -11.24
C LYS A 137 8.78 -26.34 -11.75
N ASP A 138 9.82 -26.31 -10.89
CA ASP A 138 11.16 -26.84 -11.16
C ASP A 138 11.85 -26.19 -12.38
N GLY A 139 11.44 -24.97 -12.75
CA GLY A 139 12.03 -24.14 -13.78
C GLY A 139 13.31 -23.44 -13.35
N PRO A 140 13.93 -22.62 -14.23
CA PRO A 140 15.09 -21.82 -13.87
C PRO A 140 14.74 -20.77 -12.82
N LEU A 141 15.77 -20.37 -12.02
CA LEU A 141 15.63 -19.30 -11.04
C LEU A 141 15.08 -18.02 -11.68
N ALA A 142 14.00 -17.51 -11.13
CA ALA A 142 13.31 -16.29 -11.52
C ALA A 142 13.40 -15.24 -10.39
N LEU A 143 13.33 -13.97 -10.76
CA LEU A 143 13.24 -12.84 -9.82
C LEU A 143 12.21 -11.85 -10.31
N GLY A 144 11.19 -11.58 -9.49
CA GLY A 144 10.15 -10.64 -9.87
C GLY A 144 8.92 -10.69 -8.98
N MET A 145 7.75 -10.70 -9.61
CA MET A 145 6.46 -10.57 -8.94
C MET A 145 5.63 -11.86 -9.07
N HIS A 146 4.77 -12.09 -8.09
CA HIS A 146 3.81 -13.19 -8.16
C HIS A 146 2.93 -13.10 -9.41
N LYS A 147 2.77 -14.23 -10.09
CA LYS A 147 1.87 -14.37 -11.23
C LYS A 147 0.42 -14.21 -10.79
N LYS A 148 -0.39 -13.57 -11.59
CA LYS A 148 -1.81 -13.33 -11.30
C LYS A 148 -2.54 -14.66 -11.05
N ASN A 149 -3.30 -14.71 -9.95
CA ASN A 149 -4.08 -15.89 -9.54
C ASN A 149 -3.27 -17.14 -9.15
N THR A 150 -1.97 -17.04 -8.94
CA THR A 150 -1.13 -18.11 -8.38
C THR A 150 -0.46 -17.64 -7.08
N PHE A 151 0.02 -18.59 -6.24
CA PHE A 151 0.69 -18.29 -4.98
C PHE A 151 2.19 -18.58 -5.03
N HIS A 152 2.64 -19.34 -6.01
CA HIS A 152 4.01 -19.86 -6.06
C HIS A 152 4.79 -19.34 -7.26
N ASP A 153 4.13 -19.19 -8.42
CA ASP A 153 4.80 -18.83 -9.67
C ASP A 153 5.27 -17.37 -9.63
N ILE A 154 6.53 -17.14 -9.97
CA ILE A 154 7.17 -15.82 -10.05
C ILE A 154 7.41 -15.45 -11.51
N VAL A 155 6.86 -14.33 -11.94
CA VAL A 155 7.12 -13.75 -13.27
C VAL A 155 8.41 -12.97 -13.22
N ASN A 156 9.36 -13.28 -14.10
CA ASN A 156 10.56 -12.44 -14.27
C ASN A 156 10.18 -11.03 -14.67
N ILE A 157 10.56 -10.05 -13.87
CA ILE A 157 10.28 -8.64 -14.16
C ILE A 157 11.49 -8.02 -14.83
N THR A 158 11.30 -7.53 -16.06
CA THR A 158 12.37 -6.93 -16.87
C THR A 158 12.09 -5.47 -17.24
N ASP A 159 10.84 -5.03 -17.15
CA ASP A 159 10.41 -3.68 -17.56
C ASP A 159 9.12 -3.27 -16.81
N CYS A 160 9.21 -3.17 -15.50
CA CYS A 160 8.10 -2.72 -14.66
C CYS A 160 7.91 -1.21 -14.82
N GLN A 161 6.70 -0.77 -15.15
CA GLN A 161 6.40 0.62 -15.47
C GLN A 161 5.98 1.48 -14.28
N ILE A 162 5.67 0.87 -13.13
CA ILE A 162 5.32 1.65 -11.92
C ILE A 162 6.52 2.03 -11.06
N VAL A 163 7.72 1.46 -11.34
CA VAL A 163 8.99 1.83 -10.72
C VAL A 163 9.88 2.59 -11.71
N ASP A 164 10.88 3.30 -11.21
CA ASP A 164 11.94 3.88 -12.02
C ASP A 164 12.73 2.78 -12.75
N ASN A 165 13.31 3.10 -13.92
CA ASN A 165 14.07 2.14 -14.73
C ASN A 165 15.28 1.56 -13.99
N ASP A 166 15.83 2.27 -13.02
CA ASP A 166 16.94 1.78 -12.19
C ASP A 166 16.58 0.45 -11.51
N TYR A 167 15.33 0.26 -11.09
CA TYR A 167 14.86 -1.02 -10.53
C TYR A 167 14.95 -2.17 -11.53
N ASN A 168 14.58 -1.93 -12.78
CA ASN A 168 14.62 -2.94 -13.84
C ASN A 168 16.07 -3.40 -14.10
N LEU A 169 17.02 -2.45 -14.13
CA LEU A 169 18.45 -2.74 -14.29
C LEU A 169 18.99 -3.53 -13.10
N ILE A 170 18.65 -3.15 -11.86
CA ILE A 170 19.06 -3.82 -10.63
C ILE A 170 18.52 -5.25 -10.59
N VAL A 171 17.23 -5.45 -10.87
CA VAL A 171 16.61 -6.80 -10.87
C VAL A 171 17.27 -7.70 -11.90
N LYS A 172 17.51 -7.20 -13.12
CA LYS A 172 18.16 -7.96 -14.18
C LYS A 172 19.59 -8.35 -13.80
N CYS A 173 20.36 -7.44 -13.20
CA CYS A 173 21.71 -7.70 -12.72
C CYS A 173 21.70 -8.73 -11.60
N ALA A 174 20.86 -8.54 -10.59
CA ALA A 174 20.76 -9.45 -9.44
C ALA A 174 20.35 -10.86 -9.85
N LEU A 175 19.37 -11.00 -10.75
CA LEU A 175 18.97 -12.33 -11.28
C LEU A 175 20.11 -13.01 -12.02
N ASN A 176 20.82 -12.29 -12.90
CA ASN A 176 21.93 -12.86 -13.66
C ASN A 176 23.05 -13.38 -12.75
N ILE A 177 23.41 -12.64 -11.71
CA ILE A 177 24.44 -13.06 -10.75
C ILE A 177 23.93 -14.23 -9.88
N ALA A 178 22.67 -14.16 -9.41
CA ALA A 178 22.07 -15.24 -8.61
C ALA A 178 22.01 -16.58 -9.37
N GLN A 179 21.68 -16.55 -10.67
CA GLN A 179 21.70 -17.75 -11.53
C GLN A 179 23.10 -18.35 -11.66
N GLN A 180 24.16 -17.52 -11.71
CA GLN A 180 25.55 -17.99 -11.77
C GLN A 180 26.05 -18.61 -10.46
N MET A 181 25.38 -18.33 -9.33
CA MET A 181 25.70 -18.93 -8.03
C MET A 181 25.18 -20.35 -7.88
N GLU A 182 24.23 -20.77 -8.74
CA GLU A 182 23.62 -22.10 -8.72
C GLU A 182 23.01 -22.50 -7.37
N LEU A 183 22.60 -21.49 -6.55
CA LEU A 183 21.93 -21.71 -5.27
C LEU A 183 20.41 -21.65 -5.45
N PRO A 184 19.65 -22.50 -4.73
CA PRO A 184 18.21 -22.55 -4.86
C PRO A 184 17.52 -21.34 -4.22
N PHE A 185 16.34 -20.98 -4.73
CA PHE A 185 15.44 -20.10 -3.99
C PHE A 185 14.80 -20.83 -2.80
N TYR A 186 14.37 -20.05 -1.79
CA TYR A 186 13.66 -20.56 -0.61
C TYR A 186 12.25 -21.02 -0.98
N HIS A 187 12.00 -22.32 -0.85
CA HIS A 187 10.71 -22.91 -1.15
C HIS A 187 9.80 -22.89 0.10
N LYS A 188 8.78 -22.04 0.10
CA LYS A 188 7.89 -21.76 1.24
C LYS A 188 7.22 -22.98 1.88
N MET A 189 6.96 -24.06 1.11
CA MET A 189 6.32 -25.27 1.63
C MET A 189 7.33 -26.32 2.15
N ARG A 190 8.56 -26.30 1.65
CA ARG A 190 9.63 -27.19 2.10
C ARG A 190 10.50 -26.57 3.17
N HIS A 191 10.45 -25.23 3.28
CA HIS A 191 11.29 -24.42 4.16
C HIS A 191 12.80 -24.62 3.91
N GLU A 192 13.16 -24.81 2.63
CA GLU A 192 14.51 -25.07 2.17
C GLU A 192 14.88 -24.15 1.02
N GLY A 193 16.14 -23.72 0.95
CA GLY A 193 16.68 -22.87 -0.10
C GLY A 193 17.33 -21.59 0.45
N TYR A 194 17.99 -20.84 -0.42
CA TYR A 194 18.83 -19.70 -0.06
C TYR A 194 18.18 -18.35 -0.38
N PHE A 195 17.92 -18.05 -1.66
CA PHE A 195 17.41 -16.75 -2.07
C PHE A 195 15.94 -16.56 -1.70
N ARG A 196 15.59 -15.43 -1.06
CA ARG A 196 14.21 -15.11 -0.71
C ARG A 196 13.69 -13.90 -1.47
N HIS A 197 14.27 -12.72 -1.25
CA HIS A 197 13.79 -11.47 -1.82
C HIS A 197 14.94 -10.55 -2.24
N LEU A 198 14.62 -9.64 -3.16
CA LEU A 198 15.41 -8.45 -3.46
C LEU A 198 14.54 -7.24 -3.14
N VAL A 199 14.94 -6.43 -2.19
CA VAL A 199 14.27 -5.18 -1.83
C VAL A 199 15.05 -4.02 -2.39
N VAL A 200 14.38 -3.18 -3.18
CA VAL A 200 14.97 -1.95 -3.72
C VAL A 200 14.16 -0.77 -3.23
N ARG A 201 14.83 0.23 -2.69
CA ARG A 201 14.25 1.53 -2.35
C ARG A 201 14.99 2.63 -3.09
N ARG A 202 14.28 3.67 -3.48
CA ARG A 202 14.85 4.85 -4.13
C ARG A 202 14.18 6.10 -3.58
N ALA A 203 14.98 7.05 -3.12
CA ALA A 203 14.47 8.38 -2.77
C ALA A 203 13.97 9.10 -4.02
N GLU A 204 12.79 9.68 -3.95
CA GLU A 204 12.25 10.52 -5.04
C GLU A 204 12.99 11.84 -5.11
N SER A 205 13.35 12.41 -3.97
CA SER A 205 14.00 13.73 -3.87
C SER A 205 15.45 13.75 -4.33
N SER A 206 16.26 12.73 -3.97
CA SER A 206 17.71 12.70 -4.25
C SER A 206 18.12 11.69 -5.31
N GLY A 207 17.28 10.69 -5.60
CA GLY A 207 17.66 9.55 -6.43
C GLY A 207 18.57 8.53 -5.73
N ASP A 208 18.77 8.63 -4.42
CA ASP A 208 19.54 7.68 -3.64
C ASP A 208 18.87 6.30 -3.62
N ILE A 209 19.66 5.24 -3.86
CA ILE A 209 19.15 3.87 -3.99
C ILE A 209 19.75 3.00 -2.88
N LEU A 210 18.89 2.25 -2.21
CA LEU A 210 19.25 1.21 -1.26
C LEU A 210 18.81 -0.14 -1.81
N VAL A 211 19.75 -1.06 -1.95
CA VAL A 211 19.51 -2.43 -2.42
C VAL A 211 19.75 -3.40 -1.28
N ASN A 212 18.79 -4.28 -1.02
CA ASN A 212 18.89 -5.29 0.02
C ASN A 212 18.56 -6.67 -0.53
N ILE A 213 19.53 -7.57 -0.53
CA ILE A 213 19.36 -8.98 -0.86
C ILE A 213 18.99 -9.75 0.41
N VAL A 214 17.88 -10.46 0.37
CA VAL A 214 17.36 -11.25 1.51
C VAL A 214 17.53 -12.74 1.21
N THR A 215 18.20 -13.44 2.11
CA THR A 215 18.47 -14.89 1.99
C THR A 215 18.14 -15.60 3.29
N THR A 216 18.23 -16.92 3.29
CA THR A 216 18.30 -17.73 4.53
C THR A 216 19.74 -17.94 4.97
N SER A 217 19.93 -18.47 6.19
CA SER A 217 21.22 -18.95 6.68
C SER A 217 21.59 -20.38 6.22
N GLN A 218 20.76 -21.01 5.37
CA GLN A 218 20.93 -22.44 4.98
C GLN A 218 22.10 -22.68 4.01
N ALA A 219 22.68 -21.62 3.44
CA ALA A 219 23.91 -21.69 2.67
C ALA A 219 24.75 -20.43 2.89
N GLU A 220 26.05 -20.56 2.68
CA GLU A 220 26.97 -19.41 2.64
C GLU A 220 27.30 -19.10 1.19
N ALA A 221 27.28 -17.82 0.83
CA ALA A 221 27.65 -17.34 -0.50
C ALA A 221 28.44 -16.04 -0.41
N ASP A 222 29.47 -15.93 -1.25
CA ASP A 222 30.17 -14.66 -1.43
C ASP A 222 29.36 -13.74 -2.34
N LEU A 223 28.79 -12.68 -1.77
CA LEU A 223 27.99 -11.68 -2.48
C LEU A 223 28.84 -10.53 -3.05
N THR A 224 30.17 -10.59 -2.96
CA THR A 224 31.10 -9.58 -3.47
C THR A 224 30.86 -9.32 -4.97
N LYS A 225 30.72 -10.39 -5.75
CA LYS A 225 30.45 -10.28 -7.20
C LYS A 225 29.12 -9.58 -7.50
N LEU A 226 28.08 -9.84 -6.69
CA LEU A 226 26.79 -9.16 -6.82
C LEU A 226 26.93 -7.69 -6.50
N ARG A 227 27.59 -7.34 -5.37
CA ARG A 227 27.86 -5.97 -4.97
C ARG A 227 28.57 -5.19 -6.09
N ASP A 228 29.67 -5.74 -6.60
CA ASP A 228 30.50 -5.06 -7.60
C ASP A 228 29.74 -4.86 -8.91
N ALA A 229 29.00 -5.87 -9.39
CA ALA A 229 28.17 -5.76 -10.58
C ALA A 229 27.04 -4.73 -10.43
N LEU A 230 26.43 -4.60 -9.25
CA LEU A 230 25.40 -3.57 -8.99
C LEU A 230 25.99 -2.16 -9.03
N LEU A 231 27.20 -1.97 -8.51
CA LEU A 231 27.89 -0.66 -8.50
C LEU A 231 28.33 -0.19 -9.90
N GLU A 232 28.49 -1.12 -10.85
CA GLU A 232 28.86 -0.82 -12.26
C GLU A 232 27.66 -0.48 -13.14
N LEU A 233 26.42 -0.60 -12.63
CA LEU A 233 25.22 -0.34 -13.43
C LEU A 233 25.11 1.13 -13.83
N PRO A 234 24.69 1.43 -15.09
CA PRO A 234 24.46 2.79 -15.57
C PRO A 234 23.10 3.33 -15.08
N LEU A 235 22.98 3.52 -13.77
CA LEU A 235 21.77 4.00 -13.13
C LEU A 235 21.62 5.52 -13.28
N SER A 236 20.38 5.99 -13.28
CA SER A 236 20.07 7.42 -13.20
C SER A 236 20.25 7.96 -11.77
N GLY A 237 19.95 7.14 -10.77
CA GLY A 237 20.21 7.40 -9.36
C GLY A 237 21.59 6.88 -8.92
N LYS A 238 21.84 6.95 -7.61
CA LYS A 238 23.09 6.51 -7.00
C LYS A 238 22.83 5.44 -5.96
N ILE A 239 23.48 4.28 -6.08
CA ILE A 239 23.48 3.30 -4.99
C ILE A 239 24.32 3.87 -3.84
N ILE A 240 23.66 4.08 -2.69
CA ILE A 240 24.29 4.58 -1.45
C ILE A 240 24.46 3.47 -0.43
N GLY A 241 23.81 2.35 -0.60
CA GLY A 241 23.92 1.17 0.25
C GLY A 241 23.51 -0.12 -0.45
N ILE A 242 24.29 -1.18 -0.18
CA ILE A 242 23.95 -2.55 -0.56
C ILE A 242 24.02 -3.38 0.72
N LEU A 243 22.93 -4.07 1.02
CA LEU A 243 22.75 -4.84 2.25
C LEU A 243 22.54 -6.31 1.93
N HIS A 244 22.94 -7.15 2.86
CA HIS A 244 22.57 -8.56 2.92
C HIS A 244 21.80 -8.80 4.21
N THR A 245 20.54 -9.22 4.09
CA THR A 245 19.70 -9.58 5.22
C THR A 245 19.52 -11.08 5.28
N THR A 246 19.85 -11.67 6.42
CA THR A 246 19.47 -13.05 6.74
C THR A 246 18.07 -13.05 7.34
N ASN A 247 17.20 -13.93 6.83
CA ASN A 247 15.83 -14.11 7.31
C ASN A 247 15.47 -15.60 7.29
N ASP A 248 15.41 -16.22 8.46
CA ASP A 248 15.08 -17.64 8.65
C ASP A 248 13.61 -17.85 9.07
N SER A 249 12.80 -16.79 9.09
CA SER A 249 11.37 -16.89 9.37
C SER A 249 10.67 -17.86 8.42
N LEU A 250 9.80 -18.71 8.95
CA LEU A 250 8.95 -19.60 8.15
C LEU A 250 7.88 -18.80 7.38
N ALA A 251 7.49 -17.65 7.88
CA ALA A 251 6.55 -16.77 7.22
C ALA A 251 7.18 -16.10 5.99
N ASP A 252 6.35 -15.84 4.98
CA ASP A 252 6.77 -15.10 3.79
C ASP A 252 6.68 -13.58 4.04
N VAL A 253 7.50 -13.12 4.98
CA VAL A 253 7.62 -11.71 5.36
C VAL A 253 9.05 -11.24 5.19
N VAL A 254 9.22 -10.01 4.77
CA VAL A 254 10.53 -9.37 4.67
C VAL A 254 10.85 -8.76 6.03
N GLN A 255 11.59 -9.51 6.84
CA GLN A 255 12.11 -9.11 8.15
C GLN A 255 13.60 -9.47 8.25
N ALA A 256 14.29 -8.98 9.26
CA ALA A 256 15.71 -9.21 9.44
C ALA A 256 15.99 -9.93 10.75
N ASP A 257 16.67 -11.07 10.67
CA ASP A 257 17.33 -11.67 11.83
C ASP A 257 18.75 -11.08 11.98
N LYS A 258 19.40 -10.77 10.84
CA LYS A 258 20.70 -10.11 10.75
C LYS A 258 20.79 -9.24 9.50
N ILE A 259 21.48 -8.10 9.59
CA ILE A 259 21.80 -7.24 8.46
C ILE A 259 23.32 -7.04 8.39
N ASP A 260 23.92 -7.34 7.26
CA ASP A 260 25.30 -7.07 6.94
C ASP A 260 25.36 -5.97 5.85
N ILE A 261 26.20 -4.95 6.06
CA ILE A 261 26.41 -3.88 5.07
C ILE A 261 27.52 -4.33 4.13
N LEU A 262 27.17 -4.61 2.87
CA LEU A 262 28.13 -4.98 1.83
C LEU A 262 28.79 -3.75 1.19
N TYR A 263 28.09 -2.61 1.19
CA TYR A 263 28.58 -1.33 0.68
C TYR A 263 27.80 -0.17 1.29
N GLY A 264 28.50 0.94 1.58
CA GLY A 264 27.91 2.21 1.98
C GLY A 264 27.21 2.19 3.31
N GLN A 265 25.93 2.52 3.33
CA GLN A 265 25.10 2.69 4.52
C GLN A 265 23.75 1.97 4.41
N ASP A 266 23.05 1.85 5.54
CA ASP A 266 21.76 1.12 5.66
C ASP A 266 20.54 2.04 5.68
N TYR A 267 20.67 3.29 5.28
CA TYR A 267 19.59 4.26 5.24
C TYR A 267 19.76 5.25 4.09
N PHE A 268 18.68 5.95 3.74
CA PHE A 268 18.71 7.16 2.91
C PHE A 268 17.77 8.21 3.52
N TYR A 269 17.81 9.41 2.96
CA TYR A 269 16.87 10.45 3.31
C TYR A 269 15.86 10.67 2.20
N GLU A 270 14.60 10.82 2.58
CA GLU A 270 13.52 11.26 1.70
C GLU A 270 12.98 12.59 2.20
N GLU A 271 12.49 13.41 1.29
CA GLU A 271 11.87 14.69 1.63
C GLU A 271 10.40 14.67 1.23
N ILE A 272 9.51 15.00 2.16
CA ILE A 272 8.07 15.19 1.94
C ILE A 272 7.65 16.53 2.54
N LEU A 273 7.06 17.41 1.70
CA LEU A 273 6.53 18.70 2.12
C LEU A 273 7.54 19.57 2.90
N GLY A 274 8.83 19.49 2.54
CA GLY A 274 9.91 20.22 3.19
C GLY A 274 10.41 19.60 4.50
N LEU A 275 9.89 18.44 4.90
CA LEU A 275 10.39 17.67 6.04
C LEU A 275 11.24 16.51 5.55
N LYS A 276 12.34 16.26 6.26
CA LYS A 276 13.32 15.24 5.94
C LYS A 276 13.13 14.01 6.82
N PHE A 277 13.07 12.83 6.20
CA PHE A 277 12.87 11.56 6.88
C PHE A 277 14.04 10.61 6.61
N LYS A 278 14.62 10.05 7.67
CA LYS A 278 15.59 8.97 7.59
C LYS A 278 14.85 7.65 7.40
N ILE A 279 15.12 6.98 6.29
CA ILE A 279 14.42 5.75 5.88
C ILE A 279 15.39 4.57 5.92
N SER A 280 15.10 3.57 6.75
CA SER A 280 15.83 2.30 6.81
C SER A 280 15.22 1.26 5.84
N PRO A 281 15.87 0.10 5.60
CA PRO A 281 15.37 -0.93 4.69
C PRO A 281 13.97 -1.42 5.03
N PHE A 282 13.67 -1.55 6.31
CA PHE A 282 12.42 -2.16 6.80
C PHE A 282 11.41 -1.16 7.34
N SER A 283 11.79 0.10 7.59
CA SER A 283 10.85 1.10 8.08
C SER A 283 9.68 1.29 7.12
N PHE A 284 8.48 1.41 7.67
CA PHE A 284 7.32 1.80 6.88
C PHE A 284 7.49 3.24 6.40
N PHE A 285 7.26 3.45 5.14
CA PHE A 285 7.14 4.76 4.51
C PHE A 285 6.27 4.63 3.27
N GLN A 286 5.47 5.64 2.95
CA GLN A 286 4.58 5.59 1.78
C GLN A 286 5.37 5.31 0.50
N THR A 287 4.90 4.33 -0.26
CA THR A 287 5.65 3.82 -1.43
C THR A 287 5.48 4.65 -2.71
N ASN A 288 4.84 5.80 -2.62
CA ASN A 288 4.74 6.84 -3.62
C ASN A 288 4.87 8.19 -2.91
N THR A 289 6.06 8.78 -2.94
CA THR A 289 6.38 10.02 -2.23
C THR A 289 5.50 11.18 -2.68
N LEU A 290 5.36 11.40 -3.99
CA LEU A 290 4.55 12.51 -4.53
C LEU A 290 3.05 12.30 -4.29
N GLY A 291 2.57 11.06 -4.36
CA GLY A 291 1.19 10.72 -3.99
C GLY A 291 0.95 10.93 -2.50
N ALA A 292 1.93 10.61 -1.65
CA ALA A 292 1.87 10.85 -0.21
C ALA A 292 1.79 12.35 0.11
N GLU A 293 2.51 13.22 -0.64
CA GLU A 293 2.36 14.66 -0.49
C GLU A 293 0.92 15.14 -0.76
N VAL A 294 0.26 14.58 -1.80
CA VAL A 294 -1.14 14.89 -2.09
C VAL A 294 -2.04 14.44 -0.96
N LEU A 295 -1.85 13.19 -0.48
CA LEU A 295 -2.60 12.60 0.62
C LEU A 295 -2.49 13.47 1.88
N TYR A 296 -1.29 13.80 2.27
CA TYR A 296 -0.99 14.51 3.50
C TYR A 296 -1.38 16.00 3.45
N LYS A 297 -1.18 16.67 2.31
CA LYS A 297 -1.74 18.03 2.10
C LYS A 297 -3.25 18.04 2.25
N THR A 298 -3.92 17.04 1.70
CA THR A 298 -5.37 16.89 1.80
C THR A 298 -5.83 16.64 3.24
N ALA A 299 -5.14 15.72 3.95
CA ALA A 299 -5.44 15.46 5.36
C ALA A 299 -5.23 16.71 6.22
N ARG A 300 -4.14 17.44 6.01
CA ARG A 300 -3.86 18.71 6.72
C ARG A 300 -4.90 19.78 6.41
N ASP A 301 -5.37 19.88 5.16
CA ASP A 301 -6.45 20.79 4.77
C ASP A 301 -7.77 20.42 5.50
N PHE A 302 -8.06 19.15 5.67
CA PHE A 302 -9.22 18.67 6.42
C PHE A 302 -9.11 18.95 7.92
N VAL A 303 -7.90 18.88 8.48
CA VAL A 303 -7.63 19.25 9.88
C VAL A 303 -7.86 20.75 10.11
N GLY A 304 -7.49 21.60 9.15
CA GLY A 304 -7.72 23.07 9.20
C GLY A 304 -6.87 23.79 10.24
N GLU A 305 -7.43 24.83 10.87
CA GLU A 305 -6.72 25.67 11.83
C GLU A 305 -6.57 25.00 13.20
N THR A 306 -5.31 24.78 13.63
CA THR A 306 -4.99 24.00 14.83
C THR A 306 -3.91 24.61 15.69
N LYS A 307 -3.53 25.88 15.49
CA LYS A 307 -2.38 26.53 16.12
C LYS A 307 -2.33 26.43 17.64
N ASP A 308 -3.51 26.44 18.29
CA ASP A 308 -3.62 26.36 19.74
C ASP A 308 -4.11 24.98 20.23
N LYS A 309 -4.18 23.97 19.34
CA LYS A 309 -4.76 22.65 19.61
C LYS A 309 -3.71 21.60 19.90
N VAL A 310 -4.07 20.67 20.77
CA VAL A 310 -3.39 19.38 20.97
C VAL A 310 -3.99 18.36 20.01
N ILE A 311 -3.18 17.78 19.14
CA ILE A 311 -3.59 16.79 18.15
C ILE A 311 -3.06 15.42 18.53
N PHE A 312 -3.91 14.41 18.49
CA PHE A 312 -3.47 13.02 18.56
C PHE A 312 -3.42 12.42 17.17
N ASP A 313 -2.27 11.85 16.81
CA ASP A 313 -2.06 11.03 15.61
C ASP A 313 -2.03 9.56 16.04
N LEU A 314 -3.18 8.89 15.94
CA LEU A 314 -3.33 7.50 16.36
C LEU A 314 -3.04 6.55 15.20
N TYR A 315 -2.19 5.55 15.45
CA TYR A 315 -1.55 4.68 14.45
C TYR A 315 -0.48 5.45 13.64
N SER A 316 0.37 6.20 14.35
CA SER A 316 1.23 7.23 13.73
C SER A 316 2.38 6.67 12.86
N GLY A 317 2.66 5.36 12.92
CA GLY A 317 3.77 4.75 12.20
C GLY A 317 5.10 5.45 12.51
N THR A 318 5.83 5.88 11.48
CA THR A 318 7.08 6.66 11.63
C THR A 318 6.84 8.16 11.86
N GLY A 319 5.63 8.55 12.28
CA GLY A 319 5.28 9.91 12.69
C GLY A 319 5.18 10.91 11.55
N THR A 320 4.97 10.50 10.32
CA THR A 320 4.96 11.40 9.16
C THR A 320 3.82 12.41 9.25
N ILE A 321 2.59 11.96 9.58
CA ILE A 321 1.42 12.83 9.72
C ILE A 321 1.60 13.77 10.91
N ALA A 322 2.02 13.24 12.07
CA ALA A 322 2.29 14.03 13.26
C ALA A 322 3.27 15.18 12.97
N GLN A 323 4.39 14.87 12.32
CA GLN A 323 5.41 15.87 11.99
C GLN A 323 4.92 16.92 11.00
N MET A 324 4.06 16.56 10.05
CA MET A 324 3.49 17.53 9.12
C MET A 324 2.46 18.46 9.76
N LEU A 325 1.81 18.00 10.83
CA LEU A 325 0.86 18.80 11.60
C LEU A 325 1.55 19.68 12.65
N ALA A 326 2.73 19.30 13.12
CA ALA A 326 3.45 20.00 14.17
C ALA A 326 3.66 21.50 13.93
N PRO A 327 4.02 21.98 12.70
CA PRO A 327 4.22 23.40 12.44
C PRO A 327 2.95 24.24 12.61
N VAL A 328 1.77 23.61 12.58
CA VAL A 328 0.45 24.30 12.67
C VAL A 328 -0.33 23.92 13.94
N ALA A 329 0.26 23.15 14.86
CA ALA A 329 -0.35 22.70 16.09
C ALA A 329 0.40 23.25 17.32
N LYS A 330 -0.28 23.30 18.47
CA LYS A 330 0.35 23.56 19.77
C LYS A 330 1.23 22.37 20.17
N LYS A 331 0.71 21.16 20.07
CA LYS A 331 1.39 19.89 20.38
C LYS A 331 0.79 18.79 19.54
N VAL A 332 1.60 17.83 19.11
CA VAL A 332 1.14 16.60 18.46
C VAL A 332 1.65 15.40 19.23
N VAL A 333 0.75 14.47 19.58
CA VAL A 333 1.08 13.20 20.23
C VAL A 333 0.81 12.06 19.29
N GLY A 334 1.85 11.37 18.86
CA GLY A 334 1.77 10.16 18.02
C GLY A 334 1.75 8.89 18.86
N VAL A 335 0.81 7.98 18.58
CA VAL A 335 0.73 6.66 19.24
C VAL A 335 0.89 5.57 18.19
N GLU A 336 1.86 4.69 18.41
CA GLU A 336 2.18 3.58 17.50
C GLU A 336 2.58 2.33 18.30
N ILE A 337 2.14 1.16 17.85
CA ILE A 337 2.42 -0.11 18.55
C ILE A 337 3.83 -0.65 18.28
N VAL A 338 4.42 -0.30 17.13
CA VAL A 338 5.76 -0.77 16.73
C VAL A 338 6.83 0.15 17.31
N GLU A 339 7.57 -0.32 18.27
CA GLU A 339 8.58 0.45 19.01
C GLU A 339 9.66 1.03 18.11
N GLU A 340 10.15 0.27 17.10
CA GLU A 340 11.13 0.75 16.12
C GLU A 340 10.59 1.90 15.26
N ALA A 341 9.29 1.91 14.98
CA ALA A 341 8.65 3.01 14.24
C ALA A 341 8.58 4.27 15.11
N VAL A 342 8.31 4.13 16.41
CA VAL A 342 8.32 5.23 17.38
C VAL A 342 9.71 5.84 17.52
N GLU A 343 10.76 5.03 17.64
CA GLU A 343 12.13 5.53 17.69
C GLU A 343 12.52 6.23 16.39
N ALA A 344 12.13 5.70 15.22
CA ALA A 344 12.32 6.37 13.94
C ALA A 344 11.57 7.72 13.88
N ALA A 345 10.36 7.80 14.43
CA ALA A 345 9.58 9.02 14.51
C ALA A 345 10.28 10.11 15.36
N LYS A 346 10.83 9.74 16.52
CA LYS A 346 11.60 10.64 17.38
C LYS A 346 12.84 11.20 16.68
N VAL A 347 13.63 10.30 16.04
CA VAL A 347 14.82 10.70 15.26
C VAL A 347 14.45 11.65 14.14
N ASN A 348 13.35 11.40 13.44
CA ASN A 348 12.90 12.27 12.35
C ASN A 348 12.37 13.61 12.85
N ALA A 349 11.67 13.66 14.00
CA ALA A 349 11.22 14.92 14.59
C ALA A 349 12.41 15.78 15.04
N GLU A 350 13.42 15.19 15.66
CA GLU A 350 14.67 15.87 16.02
C GLU A 350 15.39 16.40 14.76
N LEU A 351 15.51 15.60 13.71
CA LEU A 351 16.09 15.98 12.43
C LEU A 351 15.40 17.20 11.80
N ASN A 352 14.10 17.34 12.01
CA ASN A 352 13.26 18.43 11.50
C ASN A 352 13.11 19.60 12.50
N GLY A 353 13.72 19.53 13.70
CA GLY A 353 13.62 20.57 14.72
C GLY A 353 12.20 20.77 15.28
N LEU A 354 11.44 19.69 15.38
CA LEU A 354 10.03 19.70 15.82
C LEU A 354 9.94 19.33 17.32
N ASP A 355 10.09 20.31 18.19
CA ASP A 355 10.09 20.11 19.65
C ASP A 355 8.69 19.86 20.25
N ASN A 356 7.63 20.07 19.45
CA ASN A 356 6.25 19.90 19.87
C ASN A 356 5.62 18.57 19.42
N CYS A 357 6.43 17.63 18.95
CA CYS A 357 6.03 16.25 18.68
C CYS A 357 6.42 15.33 19.84
N GLU A 358 5.49 14.55 20.34
CA GLU A 358 5.73 13.47 21.30
C GLU A 358 5.31 12.15 20.69
N PHE A 359 6.12 11.09 20.84
CA PHE A 359 5.79 9.76 20.29
C PHE A 359 5.83 8.71 21.40
N ILE A 360 4.76 7.92 21.48
CA ILE A 360 4.51 6.94 22.53
C ILE A 360 4.35 5.56 21.88
N ALA A 361 5.18 4.61 22.34
CA ALA A 361 5.09 3.21 21.92
C ALA A 361 3.99 2.50 22.72
N GLY A 362 3.03 1.92 22.03
CA GLY A 362 2.00 1.10 22.64
C GLY A 362 0.75 0.91 21.79
N ASP A 363 -0.05 -0.05 22.22
CA ASP A 363 -1.35 -0.32 21.60
C ASP A 363 -2.32 0.82 21.92
N VAL A 364 -2.88 1.46 20.89
CA VAL A 364 -3.90 2.52 21.02
C VAL A 364 -4.98 2.11 22.04
N LEU A 365 -5.42 0.85 22.01
CA LEU A 365 -6.43 0.32 22.94
C LEU A 365 -6.02 0.44 24.41
N LYS A 366 -4.73 0.48 24.74
CA LYS A 366 -4.22 0.55 26.11
C LYS A 366 -3.75 1.95 26.47
N VAL A 367 -2.92 2.52 25.60
CA VAL A 367 -2.21 3.79 25.84
C VAL A 367 -3.17 4.97 25.97
N VAL A 368 -4.29 4.99 25.23
CA VAL A 368 -5.23 6.12 25.26
C VAL A 368 -5.82 6.40 26.67
N ASP A 369 -5.90 5.41 27.55
CA ASP A 369 -6.37 5.61 28.92
C ASP A 369 -5.31 6.21 29.86
N GLU A 370 -4.03 6.16 29.47
CA GLU A 370 -2.87 6.56 30.25
C GLU A 370 -2.32 7.93 29.84
N LEU A 371 -2.84 8.52 28.74
CA LEU A 371 -2.39 9.80 28.23
C LEU A 371 -2.81 10.94 29.17
N GLU A 372 -1.84 11.75 29.60
CA GLU A 372 -2.08 12.92 30.44
C GLU A 372 -2.77 14.05 29.67
N ASP A 373 -2.40 14.23 28.39
CA ASP A 373 -3.00 15.21 27.51
C ASP A 373 -4.40 14.78 27.04
N LYS A 374 -5.26 15.77 26.84
CA LYS A 374 -6.54 15.55 26.14
C LYS A 374 -6.46 16.14 24.76
N PRO A 375 -6.87 15.40 23.71
CA PRO A 375 -6.85 15.91 22.35
C PRO A 375 -7.98 16.91 22.13
N ASP A 376 -7.68 17.99 21.40
CA ASP A 376 -8.68 18.88 20.79
C ASP A 376 -9.08 18.35 19.41
N PHE A 377 -8.22 17.55 18.78
CA PHE A 377 -8.41 16.97 17.46
C PHE A 377 -7.71 15.59 17.35
N ILE A 378 -8.29 14.66 16.61
CA ILE A 378 -7.68 13.33 16.39
C ILE A 378 -7.52 13.08 14.89
N VAL A 379 -6.36 12.59 14.48
CA VAL A 379 -6.12 12.00 13.16
C VAL A 379 -5.97 10.50 13.32
N LEU A 380 -6.63 9.75 12.44
CA LEU A 380 -6.69 8.29 12.44
C LEU A 380 -6.15 7.78 11.09
N ASP A 381 -5.09 6.98 11.12
CA ASP A 381 -4.59 6.24 9.94
C ASP A 381 -4.38 4.75 10.29
N PRO A 382 -5.48 4.02 10.59
CA PRO A 382 -5.41 2.66 11.07
C PRO A 382 -4.99 1.67 9.96
N PRO A 383 -4.57 0.44 10.33
CA PRO A 383 -4.24 -0.61 9.37
C PRO A 383 -5.45 -1.01 8.51
N ARG A 384 -5.20 -1.81 7.47
CA ARG A 384 -6.23 -2.27 6.49
C ARG A 384 -7.49 -2.85 7.09
N ASP A 385 -7.40 -3.43 8.28
CA ASP A 385 -8.58 -4.00 8.97
C ASP A 385 -9.43 -2.95 9.68
N GLY A 386 -9.04 -1.68 9.64
CA GLY A 386 -9.70 -0.57 10.33
C GLY A 386 -9.41 -0.57 11.83
N ILE A 387 -10.21 0.18 12.57
CA ILE A 387 -10.04 0.34 14.01
C ILE A 387 -10.63 -0.89 14.73
N HIS A 388 -9.92 -1.39 15.73
CA HIS A 388 -10.44 -2.47 16.57
C HIS A 388 -11.72 -2.02 17.31
N PRO A 389 -12.79 -2.83 17.37
CA PRO A 389 -14.09 -2.40 17.94
C PRO A 389 -14.01 -1.83 19.37
N LYS A 390 -13.10 -2.32 20.20
CA LYS A 390 -12.88 -1.77 21.55
C LYS A 390 -12.10 -0.46 21.54
N ALA A 391 -11.20 -0.27 20.58
CA ALA A 391 -10.42 0.96 20.46
C ALA A 391 -11.27 2.11 19.93
N ILE A 392 -12.17 1.85 18.98
CA ILE A 392 -13.06 2.88 18.44
C ILE A 392 -13.95 3.51 19.52
N GLN A 393 -14.43 2.72 20.50
CA GLN A 393 -15.21 3.25 21.59
C GLN A 393 -14.37 4.21 22.48
N LYS A 394 -13.15 3.84 22.84
CA LYS A 394 -12.25 4.71 23.61
C LYS A 394 -11.89 6.00 22.89
N ILE A 395 -11.73 5.94 21.55
CA ILE A 395 -11.50 7.13 20.72
C ILE A 395 -12.72 8.05 20.77
N ILE A 396 -13.92 7.50 20.70
CA ILE A 396 -15.19 8.24 20.85
C ILE A 396 -15.31 8.88 22.23
N ASP A 397 -14.87 8.17 23.27
CA ASP A 397 -14.97 8.62 24.68
C ASP A 397 -14.08 9.84 24.98
N PHE A 398 -13.05 10.14 24.17
CA PHE A 398 -12.36 11.43 24.23
C PHE A 398 -13.30 12.63 24.00
N GLY A 399 -14.36 12.42 23.25
CA GLY A 399 -15.39 13.42 23.03
C GLY A 399 -14.96 14.61 22.18
N VAL A 400 -13.89 14.48 21.40
CA VAL A 400 -13.42 15.54 20.51
C VAL A 400 -14.50 15.94 19.53
N GLU A 401 -14.51 17.23 19.15
CA GLU A 401 -15.51 17.74 18.23
C GLU A 401 -15.28 17.23 16.78
N GLN A 402 -14.03 17.09 16.38
CA GLN A 402 -13.65 16.73 15.01
C GLN A 402 -12.53 15.71 14.97
N MET A 403 -12.58 14.83 13.97
CA MET A 403 -11.54 13.87 13.64
C MET A 403 -11.37 13.74 12.13
N VAL A 404 -10.14 13.54 11.68
CA VAL A 404 -9.84 13.10 10.30
C VAL A 404 -9.52 11.62 10.31
N TYR A 405 -10.16 10.86 9.43
CA TYR A 405 -9.89 9.44 9.23
C TYR A 405 -9.34 9.23 7.82
N ILE A 406 -8.12 8.68 7.72
CA ILE A 406 -7.44 8.27 6.49
C ILE A 406 -7.56 6.75 6.40
N SER A 407 -7.89 6.20 5.22
CA SER A 407 -8.09 4.76 5.07
C SER A 407 -7.63 4.25 3.71
N CYS A 408 -6.69 3.30 3.73
CA CYS A 408 -6.28 2.55 2.54
C CYS A 408 -7.28 1.46 2.11
N LYS A 409 -8.39 1.27 2.85
CA LYS A 409 -9.42 0.27 2.54
C LYS A 409 -10.82 0.82 2.83
N PRO A 410 -11.47 1.41 1.83
CA PRO A 410 -12.78 2.08 2.00
C PRO A 410 -13.87 1.22 2.65
N THR A 411 -13.80 -0.12 2.51
CA THR A 411 -14.75 -1.05 3.15
C THR A 411 -14.60 -1.10 4.68
N SER A 412 -13.39 -0.92 5.19
CA SER A 412 -13.15 -0.82 6.65
C SER A 412 -13.62 0.54 7.16
N LEU A 413 -13.34 1.61 6.41
CA LEU A 413 -13.84 2.94 6.71
C LEU A 413 -15.36 2.97 6.82
N ALA A 414 -16.09 2.42 5.83
CA ALA A 414 -17.56 2.39 5.84
C ALA A 414 -18.11 1.69 7.09
N ARG A 415 -17.51 0.56 7.50
CA ARG A 415 -17.87 -0.16 8.73
C ARG A 415 -17.60 0.67 9.98
N ASP A 416 -16.47 1.34 10.06
CA ASP A 416 -16.09 2.12 11.24
C ASP A 416 -16.94 3.40 11.36
N LEU A 417 -17.34 4.00 10.22
CA LEU A 417 -18.25 5.15 10.17
C LEU A 417 -19.64 4.81 10.75
N GLU A 418 -20.13 3.58 10.60
CA GLU A 418 -21.37 3.13 11.24
C GLU A 418 -21.31 3.31 12.77
N VAL A 419 -20.16 2.98 13.37
CA VAL A 419 -19.96 3.12 14.82
C VAL A 419 -19.86 4.58 15.24
N PHE A 420 -19.13 5.40 14.46
CA PHE A 420 -19.03 6.85 14.72
C PHE A 420 -20.40 7.54 14.58
N GLU A 421 -21.19 7.18 13.57
CA GLU A 421 -22.52 7.75 13.37
C GLU A 421 -23.46 7.40 14.53
N ALA A 422 -23.44 6.16 15.00
CA ALA A 422 -24.20 5.73 16.17
C ALA A 422 -23.83 6.51 17.46
N ALA A 423 -22.60 7.03 17.53
CA ALA A 423 -22.10 7.87 18.61
C ALA A 423 -22.33 9.38 18.40
N GLY A 424 -23.09 9.78 17.39
CA GLY A 424 -23.45 11.17 17.13
C GLY A 424 -22.43 11.96 16.26
N TYR A 425 -21.53 11.28 15.56
CA TYR A 425 -20.65 11.91 14.59
C TYR A 425 -21.25 11.83 13.18
N LYS A 426 -20.94 12.81 12.33
CA LYS A 426 -21.29 12.79 10.90
C LYS A 426 -20.12 13.21 10.03
N VAL A 427 -20.04 12.65 8.84
CA VAL A 427 -19.09 13.09 7.81
C VAL A 427 -19.45 14.50 7.36
N LYS A 428 -18.46 15.38 7.31
CA LYS A 428 -18.56 16.78 6.87
C LYS A 428 -17.83 17.06 5.56
N ARG A 429 -16.72 16.36 5.34
CA ARG A 429 -15.94 16.40 4.11
C ARG A 429 -15.47 14.99 3.78
N ALA A 430 -15.42 14.65 2.52
CA ALA A 430 -14.91 13.36 2.06
C ALA A 430 -14.23 13.51 0.71
N THR A 431 -13.12 12.82 0.51
CA THR A 431 -12.45 12.68 -0.79
C THR A 431 -11.70 11.36 -0.87
N ALA A 432 -11.17 11.07 -2.05
CA ALA A 432 -10.24 9.97 -2.26
C ALA A 432 -8.93 10.49 -2.89
N VAL A 433 -7.84 9.78 -2.67
CA VAL A 433 -6.52 10.06 -3.25
C VAL A 433 -5.99 8.80 -3.92
N ASP A 434 -5.69 8.88 -5.21
CA ASP A 434 -5.07 7.77 -5.91
C ASP A 434 -3.56 7.74 -5.67
N GLN A 435 -3.18 7.10 -4.57
CA GLN A 435 -1.79 6.85 -4.19
C GLN A 435 -1.10 5.82 -5.12
N PHE A 436 -1.89 4.96 -5.78
CA PHE A 436 -1.38 3.79 -6.50
C PHE A 436 -1.98 3.65 -7.91
N PRO A 437 -1.60 4.53 -8.87
CA PRO A 437 -2.02 4.44 -10.26
C PRO A 437 -1.82 3.03 -10.84
N ASN A 438 -2.67 2.65 -11.77
CA ASN A 438 -2.69 1.33 -12.41
C ASN A 438 -3.06 0.14 -11.50
N THR A 439 -3.27 0.35 -10.20
CA THR A 439 -3.67 -0.70 -9.24
C THR A 439 -5.10 -0.50 -8.75
N VAL A 440 -5.63 -1.47 -8.02
CA VAL A 440 -6.99 -1.39 -7.42
C VAL A 440 -7.03 -0.60 -6.11
N HIS A 441 -5.88 -0.16 -5.60
CA HIS A 441 -5.78 0.52 -4.31
C HIS A 441 -6.15 1.99 -4.43
N ILE A 442 -6.70 2.53 -3.34
CA ILE A 442 -7.14 3.90 -3.20
C ILE A 442 -7.10 4.28 -1.72
N GLU A 443 -6.71 5.51 -1.41
CA GLU A 443 -6.84 6.11 -0.09
C GLU A 443 -8.13 6.92 -0.03
N SER A 444 -8.79 6.89 1.11
CA SER A 444 -9.99 7.71 1.38
C SER A 444 -9.74 8.58 2.61
N ILE A 445 -10.18 9.83 2.56
CA ILE A 445 -10.06 10.78 3.66
C ILE A 445 -11.45 11.31 3.98
N VAL A 446 -11.84 11.26 5.25
CA VAL A 446 -13.06 11.87 5.74
C VAL A 446 -12.80 12.72 6.97
N LEU A 447 -13.44 13.89 7.03
CA LEU A 447 -13.60 14.69 8.24
C LEU A 447 -14.93 14.31 8.88
N ILE A 448 -14.90 13.82 10.11
CA ILE A 448 -16.07 13.51 10.91
C ILE A 448 -16.20 14.55 12.04
N GLN A 449 -17.41 14.97 12.31
CA GLN A 449 -17.71 15.99 13.32
C GLN A 449 -18.85 15.51 14.22
N LYS A 450 -18.71 15.73 15.52
CA LYS A 450 -19.74 15.49 16.52
C LYS A 450 -20.88 16.48 16.32
N ILE A 451 -22.10 15.96 16.24
CA ILE A 451 -23.29 16.80 16.18
C ILE A 451 -23.75 17.03 17.61
N ASN A 452 -23.73 18.29 18.02
CA ASN A 452 -24.40 18.70 19.25
C ASN A 452 -25.91 18.55 19.02
N ILE A 453 -26.51 17.58 19.67
CA ILE A 453 -27.98 17.38 19.71
C ILE A 453 -28.54 18.35 20.74
#